data_1642ae76856fdc623f94636c422a1d94
#
_entry.id   1642ae76856fdc623f94636c422a1d94
#
_cell.length_a   1.000
_cell.length_b   1.000
_cell.length_c   1.000
_cell.angle_alpha   90.00
_cell.angle_beta   90.00
_cell.angle_gamma   90.00
#
_symmetry.space_group_name_H-M   'P 1'
#
loop_
_entity.id
_entity.type
_entity.pdbx_description
1 polymer ?
#
loop_
_entity_poly.entity_id
_entity_poly.type
_entity_poly.pdbx_seq_one_letter_code
_entity_poly.pdbx_strand_id
1 'polypeptide(L)'
;MKSNYDALGNYIRLVDTRNTDFVTEQVLGINIDKYFMPSVANVIGTDLSKYKLITKGKFACNPMHVGRDERLPVALYTEDEPAIVSPAYFMFEIIDNSILNEDYLMMWFRRPEFDRLCWHRTDGSVRGGITWDDICRMKVPVPPLDEQIEIVQSYQAITDRIALKKQINDNLTEQCGTDYIRMLNGYTTDSTDLPDGWSIGSIGNYCDVKSGYAFKSGWWTDNGYKVIKIANIVNNSLDLDSCDCVIAEHAVKANNFFVKSGDILIAMTGATTGKIGIVPLTNEPIVVNQRVGKFFLGENPIEKAPFLYSTLLYSRVARHLQPDGTAGSAQDNLSADNIKDVAIVLPDNSLIDSFNKQHIPHLKMMMSNWAEIRSLNKMAETLLQTLSSR
;
A
#
# COMPACT_ATOMS: atom_id res chain seq x y z
N MET A 1 28.88 -24.92 15.96
CA MET A 1 28.86 -24.16 14.70
C MET A 1 29.37 -22.75 15.02
N LYS A 2 30.37 -22.24 14.30
CA LYS A 2 30.76 -20.82 14.43
C LYS A 2 29.56 -20.00 13.95
N SER A 3 29.09 -19.06 14.76
CA SER A 3 28.06 -18.11 14.37
C SER A 3 28.60 -17.32 13.16
N ASN A 4 27.92 -17.36 12.01
CA ASN A 4 28.23 -16.56 10.84
C ASN A 4 27.92 -15.06 11.03
N TYR A 5 27.60 -14.66 12.26
CA TYR A 5 27.26 -13.29 12.60
C TYR A 5 28.50 -12.50 13.01
N ASP A 6 28.74 -11.38 12.33
CA ASP A 6 29.84 -10.47 12.66
C ASP A 6 29.33 -9.01 12.78
N ALA A 7 30.15 -8.15 13.40
CA ALA A 7 29.82 -6.76 13.56
C ALA A 7 29.75 -6.03 12.21
N LEU A 8 28.64 -5.33 11.95
CA LEU A 8 28.41 -4.63 10.68
C LEU A 8 29.53 -3.62 10.37
N GLY A 9 30.08 -2.95 11.39
CA GLY A 9 31.19 -2.01 11.23
C GLY A 9 32.48 -2.59 10.62
N ASN A 10 32.61 -3.93 10.57
CA ASN A 10 33.74 -4.58 9.88
C ASN A 10 33.58 -4.53 8.35
N TYR A 11 32.37 -4.24 7.85
CA TYR A 11 32.01 -4.33 6.43
C TYR A 11 31.60 -3.00 5.82
N ILE A 12 31.33 -1.97 6.62
CA ILE A 12 30.85 -0.67 6.15
C ILE A 12 31.74 0.47 6.66
N ARG A 13 31.80 1.54 5.88
CA ARG A 13 32.49 2.78 6.30
C ARG A 13 31.68 4.02 5.98
N LEU A 14 31.79 5.06 6.78
CA LEU A 14 31.24 6.38 6.51
C LEU A 14 31.86 7.02 5.28
N VAL A 15 31.02 7.70 4.51
CA VAL A 15 31.42 8.56 3.38
C VAL A 15 30.86 9.95 3.63
N ASP A 16 31.67 11.00 3.43
CA ASP A 16 31.27 12.40 3.62
C ASP A 16 31.57 13.27 2.40
N THR A 17 31.38 12.74 1.20
CA THR A 17 31.50 13.51 -0.04
C THR A 17 30.44 14.59 -0.04
N ARG A 18 30.85 15.86 -0.25
CA ARG A 18 29.96 17.03 -0.28
C ARG A 18 29.72 17.51 -1.70
N ASN A 19 28.60 18.17 -1.91
CA ASN A 19 28.21 18.77 -3.19
C ASN A 19 28.90 20.13 -3.43
N THR A 20 30.18 20.26 -3.12
CA THR A 20 30.94 21.50 -3.19
C THR A 20 30.98 22.11 -4.60
N ASP A 21 30.94 21.25 -5.61
CA ASP A 21 31.01 21.63 -7.03
C ASP A 21 29.61 21.80 -7.66
N PHE A 22 28.54 21.78 -6.83
CA PHE A 22 27.15 21.87 -7.28
C PHE A 22 26.80 20.90 -8.42
N VAL A 23 27.26 19.64 -8.28
CA VAL A 23 27.07 18.57 -9.27
C VAL A 23 25.59 18.34 -9.56
N THR A 24 24.72 18.50 -8.55
CA THR A 24 23.28 18.32 -8.67
C THR A 24 22.52 19.16 -7.65
N GLU A 25 21.26 19.50 -7.97
CA GLU A 25 20.31 20.13 -7.08
C GLU A 25 19.19 19.17 -6.61
N GLN A 26 19.26 17.89 -7.04
CA GLN A 26 18.26 16.89 -6.72
C GLN A 26 18.38 16.45 -5.25
N VAL A 27 17.56 17.04 -4.39
CA VAL A 27 17.53 16.74 -2.96
C VAL A 27 16.61 15.56 -2.67
N LEU A 28 17.15 14.52 -2.04
CA LEU A 28 16.40 13.32 -1.66
C LEU A 28 16.24 13.23 -0.13
N GLY A 29 15.06 12.74 0.26
CA GLY A 29 14.78 12.21 1.58
C GLY A 29 14.72 10.68 1.55
N ILE A 30 14.60 10.07 2.74
CA ILE A 30 14.41 8.62 2.87
C ILE A 30 13.06 8.39 3.51
N ASN A 31 12.21 7.59 2.82
CA ASN A 31 10.93 7.17 3.35
C ASN A 31 11.13 6.15 4.49
N ILE A 32 10.17 6.10 5.41
CA ILE A 32 10.18 5.13 6.50
C ILE A 32 10.18 3.68 6.01
N ASP A 33 9.64 3.43 4.78
CA ASP A 33 9.65 2.14 4.11
C ASP A 33 10.95 1.87 3.33
N LYS A 34 12.01 2.68 3.60
CA LYS A 34 13.40 2.42 3.20
C LYS A 34 13.68 2.52 1.70
N TYR A 35 13.20 3.59 1.09
CA TYR A 35 13.55 4.01 -0.27
C TYR A 35 13.77 5.51 -0.35
N PHE A 36 14.51 5.96 -1.37
CA PHE A 36 14.67 7.39 -1.63
C PHE A 36 13.42 7.98 -2.27
N MET A 37 13.12 9.23 -1.89
CA MET A 37 12.02 10.00 -2.45
C MET A 37 12.44 11.47 -2.55
N PRO A 38 11.82 12.28 -3.40
CA PRO A 38 12.05 13.74 -3.39
C PRO A 38 11.88 14.29 -1.99
N SER A 39 12.80 15.15 -1.57
CA SER A 39 12.73 15.74 -0.22
C SER A 39 11.48 16.61 -0.10
N VAL A 40 10.74 16.43 1.01
CA VAL A 40 9.61 17.30 1.37
C VAL A 40 10.07 18.55 2.15
N ALA A 41 11.36 18.65 2.48
CA ALA A 41 11.92 19.80 3.19
C ALA A 41 11.99 21.01 2.23
N ASN A 42 11.63 22.19 2.76
CA ASN A 42 11.85 23.43 2.02
C ASN A 42 13.36 23.75 2.02
N VAL A 43 13.98 23.67 0.86
CA VAL A 43 15.40 23.96 0.66
C VAL A 43 15.67 25.33 0.01
N ILE A 44 14.63 26.16 -0.17
CA ILE A 44 14.77 27.50 -0.74
C ILE A 44 15.68 28.35 0.16
N GLY A 45 16.77 28.86 -0.41
CA GLY A 45 17.78 29.66 0.33
C GLY A 45 18.75 28.84 1.16
N THR A 46 18.71 27.52 1.07
CA THR A 46 19.66 26.63 1.76
C THR A 46 20.92 26.46 0.91
N ASP A 47 22.08 26.46 1.57
CA ASP A 47 23.37 26.21 0.92
C ASP A 47 23.53 24.71 0.60
N LEU A 48 23.22 24.32 -0.64
CA LEU A 48 23.28 22.94 -1.10
C LEU A 48 24.71 22.37 -1.22
N SER A 49 25.75 23.22 -1.15
CA SER A 49 27.14 22.77 -1.12
C SER A 49 27.47 21.95 0.14
N LYS A 50 26.71 22.16 1.21
CA LYS A 50 26.85 21.45 2.49
C LYS A 50 26.19 20.06 2.50
N TYR A 51 25.32 19.80 1.53
CA TYR A 51 24.66 18.51 1.41
C TYR A 51 25.64 17.43 0.99
N LYS A 52 25.33 16.18 1.34
CA LYS A 52 26.16 15.04 0.98
C LYS A 52 25.79 14.56 -0.41
N LEU A 53 26.79 14.43 -1.27
CA LEU A 53 26.64 13.91 -2.64
C LEU A 53 26.60 12.38 -2.61
N ILE A 54 25.43 11.81 -2.90
CA ILE A 54 25.24 10.38 -2.96
C ILE A 54 25.28 9.87 -4.40
N THR A 55 25.97 8.76 -4.61
CA THR A 55 26.13 8.09 -5.90
C THR A 55 25.80 6.61 -5.75
N LYS A 56 25.57 5.91 -6.86
CA LYS A 56 25.24 4.49 -6.92
C LYS A 56 26.11 3.63 -6.01
N GLY A 57 25.50 2.64 -5.33
CA GLY A 57 26.16 1.74 -4.40
C GLY A 57 26.34 2.29 -2.98
N LYS A 58 25.92 3.53 -2.72
CA LYS A 58 26.01 4.13 -1.38
C LYS A 58 24.69 4.06 -0.67
N PHE A 59 24.77 3.88 0.63
CA PHE A 59 23.63 3.95 1.54
C PHE A 59 23.55 5.31 2.19
N ALA A 60 22.33 5.74 2.51
CA ALA A 60 22.11 6.81 3.47
C ALA A 60 21.07 6.38 4.50
N CYS A 61 21.21 6.86 5.74
CA CYS A 61 20.19 6.68 6.75
C CYS A 61 19.95 7.97 7.53
N ASN A 62 18.68 8.19 7.91
CA ASN A 62 18.30 9.25 8.80
C ASN A 62 18.34 8.75 10.25
N PRO A 63 19.36 9.09 11.05
CA PRO A 63 19.48 8.58 12.41
C PRO A 63 18.50 9.23 13.39
N MET A 64 17.86 10.33 12.98
CA MET A 64 16.96 11.11 13.83
C MET A 64 15.56 10.50 13.81
N HIS A 65 14.83 10.67 14.90
CA HIS A 65 13.43 10.25 15.04
C HIS A 65 13.18 8.73 15.12
N VAL A 66 14.23 7.90 15.25
CA VAL A 66 14.07 6.45 15.42
C VAL A 66 13.22 6.13 16.65
N GLY A 67 13.37 6.90 17.74
CA GLY A 67 12.55 6.75 18.94
C GLY A 67 11.06 7.05 18.73
N ARG A 68 10.74 7.98 17.80
CA ARG A 68 9.35 8.33 17.44
C ARG A 68 8.74 7.32 16.48
N ASP A 69 9.49 6.97 15.45
CA ASP A 69 8.98 6.22 14.30
C ASP A 69 9.16 4.71 14.47
N GLU A 70 9.91 4.29 15.51
CA GLU A 70 10.27 2.90 15.83
C GLU A 70 10.96 2.17 14.67
N ARG A 71 11.45 2.93 13.69
CA ARG A 71 12.10 2.46 12.48
C ARG A 71 13.28 3.36 12.12
N LEU A 72 14.32 2.78 11.53
CA LEU A 72 15.43 3.54 10.95
C LEU A 72 15.24 3.69 9.45
N PRO A 73 14.94 4.90 8.94
CA PRO A 73 14.93 5.14 7.51
C PRO A 73 16.35 4.98 6.95
N VAL A 74 16.56 3.92 6.17
CA VAL A 74 17.83 3.62 5.48
C VAL A 74 17.53 3.14 4.07
N ALA A 75 18.32 3.59 3.07
CA ALA A 75 18.12 3.21 1.69
C ALA A 75 19.45 3.08 0.95
N LEU A 76 19.50 2.16 -0.01
CA LEU A 76 20.58 2.00 -0.99
C LEU A 76 20.26 2.85 -2.22
N TYR A 77 21.22 3.65 -2.68
CA TYR A 77 21.09 4.45 -3.89
C TYR A 77 21.51 3.64 -5.12
N THR A 78 20.57 3.49 -6.05
CA THR A 78 20.72 2.60 -7.22
C THR A 78 20.80 3.35 -8.56
N GLU A 79 20.49 4.66 -8.56
CA GLU A 79 20.45 5.45 -9.78
C GLU A 79 21.88 5.81 -10.26
N ASP A 80 22.03 5.93 -11.57
CA ASP A 80 23.30 6.30 -12.19
C ASP A 80 23.61 7.80 -12.02
N GLU A 81 22.57 8.66 -12.04
CA GLU A 81 22.72 10.10 -11.82
C GLU A 81 22.88 10.41 -10.33
N PRO A 82 23.85 11.26 -9.94
CA PRO A 82 24.06 11.61 -8.55
C PRO A 82 22.93 12.48 -7.98
N ALA A 83 22.67 12.34 -6.68
CA ALA A 83 21.74 13.16 -5.94
C ALA A 83 22.37 13.67 -4.65
N ILE A 84 21.66 14.50 -3.88
CA ILE A 84 22.13 14.99 -2.59
C ILE A 84 21.16 14.65 -1.46
N VAL A 85 21.72 14.37 -0.29
CA VAL A 85 20.98 14.06 0.92
C VAL A 85 21.38 15.02 2.06
N SER A 86 20.55 15.10 3.08
CA SER A 86 20.78 15.97 4.24
C SER A 86 22.18 15.79 4.84
N PRO A 87 22.85 16.90 5.25
CA PRO A 87 24.10 16.82 6.00
C PRO A 87 24.00 15.99 7.29
N ALA A 88 22.80 15.92 7.90
CA ALA A 88 22.53 15.19 9.12
C ALA A 88 22.44 13.67 8.96
N TYR A 89 22.31 13.18 7.74
CA TYR A 89 22.23 11.74 7.48
C TYR A 89 23.62 11.09 7.57
N PHE A 90 23.67 9.85 8.05
CA PHE A 90 24.83 9.02 7.82
C PHE A 90 24.80 8.53 6.37
N MET A 91 25.88 8.78 5.63
CA MET A 91 26.11 8.21 4.31
C MET A 91 27.27 7.22 4.43
N PHE A 92 27.12 6.03 3.89
CA PHE A 92 28.10 4.96 4.03
C PHE A 92 28.11 4.03 2.83
N GLU A 93 29.15 3.24 2.71
CA GLU A 93 29.30 2.25 1.65
C GLU A 93 29.87 0.95 2.22
N ILE A 94 29.77 -0.13 1.47
CA ILE A 94 30.42 -1.40 1.77
C ILE A 94 31.91 -1.25 1.45
N ILE A 95 32.75 -1.79 2.34
CA ILE A 95 34.22 -1.73 2.20
C ILE A 95 34.69 -2.66 1.08
N ASP A 96 34.12 -3.85 0.96
CA ASP A 96 34.47 -4.88 -0.01
C ASP A 96 33.25 -5.66 -0.49
N ASN A 97 32.82 -5.36 -1.71
CA ASN A 97 31.65 -6.00 -2.34
C ASN A 97 31.90 -7.47 -2.73
N SER A 98 33.13 -7.96 -2.65
CA SER A 98 33.40 -9.38 -2.82
C SER A 98 33.07 -10.21 -1.58
N ILE A 99 32.86 -9.56 -0.44
CA ILE A 99 32.50 -10.19 0.84
C ILE A 99 31.04 -9.97 1.19
N LEU A 100 30.53 -8.75 1.01
CA LEU A 100 29.16 -8.38 1.34
C LEU A 100 28.49 -7.71 0.14
N ASN A 101 27.34 -8.24 -0.26
CA ASN A 101 26.53 -7.70 -1.36
C ASN A 101 25.62 -6.57 -0.86
N GLU A 102 25.49 -5.49 -1.64
CA GLU A 102 24.71 -4.29 -1.30
C GLU A 102 23.22 -4.60 -1.10
N ASP A 103 22.62 -5.32 -2.05
CA ASP A 103 21.21 -5.69 -1.99
C ASP A 103 20.91 -6.65 -0.84
N TYR A 104 21.85 -7.57 -0.55
CA TYR A 104 21.75 -8.46 0.60
C TYR A 104 21.74 -7.66 1.92
N LEU A 105 22.65 -6.67 2.05
CA LEU A 105 22.66 -5.79 3.21
C LEU A 105 21.38 -4.97 3.29
N MET A 106 20.85 -4.48 2.16
CA MET A 106 19.59 -3.75 2.13
C MET A 106 18.41 -4.63 2.54
N MET A 107 18.38 -5.92 2.15
CA MET A 107 17.39 -6.88 2.64
C MET A 107 17.47 -7.05 4.16
N TRP A 108 18.68 -7.14 4.73
CA TRP A 108 18.87 -7.24 6.17
C TRP A 108 18.32 -6.00 6.89
N PHE A 109 18.50 -4.80 6.34
CA PHE A 109 17.91 -3.56 6.86
C PHE A 109 16.37 -3.52 6.79
N ARG A 110 15.76 -4.17 5.80
CA ARG A 110 14.28 -4.20 5.63
C ARG A 110 13.57 -5.06 6.65
N ARG A 111 14.27 -5.82 7.45
CA ARG A 111 13.68 -6.71 8.45
C ARG A 111 13.09 -5.93 9.63
N PRO A 112 11.91 -6.33 10.13
CA PRO A 112 11.33 -5.74 11.35
C PRO A 112 12.25 -5.87 12.58
N GLU A 113 13.03 -6.96 12.66
CA GLU A 113 14.01 -7.18 13.73
C GLU A 113 15.10 -6.10 13.75
N PHE A 114 15.54 -5.65 12.58
CA PHE A 114 16.51 -4.55 12.49
C PHE A 114 15.93 -3.26 13.07
N ASP A 115 14.70 -2.92 12.73
CA ASP A 115 14.04 -1.72 13.25
C ASP A 115 13.86 -1.80 14.78
N ARG A 116 13.45 -2.97 15.31
CA ARG A 116 13.39 -3.19 16.76
C ARG A 116 14.76 -3.04 17.44
N LEU A 117 15.82 -3.55 16.82
CA LEU A 117 17.19 -3.37 17.33
C LEU A 117 17.61 -1.90 17.33
N CYS A 118 17.28 -1.14 16.29
CA CYS A 118 17.54 0.29 16.21
C CYS A 118 16.79 1.05 17.33
N TRP A 119 15.49 0.78 17.48
CA TRP A 119 14.65 1.39 18.49
C TRP A 119 15.15 1.12 19.92
N HIS A 120 15.52 -0.12 20.22
CA HIS A 120 16.10 -0.49 21.52
C HIS A 120 17.42 0.19 21.86
N ARG A 121 18.14 0.73 20.87
CA ARG A 121 19.40 1.44 21.06
C ARG A 121 19.24 2.94 21.20
N THR A 122 18.03 3.47 21.02
CA THR A 122 17.72 4.85 21.32
C THR A 122 17.55 5.03 22.85
N ASP A 123 17.66 6.26 23.32
CA ASP A 123 17.44 6.60 24.72
C ASP A 123 15.96 6.58 25.16
N GLY A 124 15.05 6.07 24.28
CA GLY A 124 13.62 6.01 24.52
C GLY A 124 12.90 7.35 24.45
N SER A 125 13.59 8.45 24.14
CA SER A 125 12.94 9.75 23.93
C SER A 125 12.31 9.83 22.54
N VAL A 126 11.24 10.61 22.40
CA VAL A 126 10.59 10.90 21.11
C VAL A 126 11.55 11.51 20.07
N ARG A 127 12.66 12.11 20.54
CA ARG A 127 13.74 12.64 19.70
C ARG A 127 14.98 11.74 19.68
N GLY A 128 14.88 10.53 20.26
CA GLY A 128 15.97 9.57 20.35
C GLY A 128 16.47 9.20 18.96
N GLY A 129 17.74 9.47 18.74
CA GLY A 129 18.47 9.04 17.54
C GLY A 129 19.31 7.82 17.81
N ILE A 130 19.85 7.22 16.75
CA ILE A 130 20.84 6.14 16.82
C ILE A 130 22.21 6.69 16.42
N THR A 131 23.27 6.26 17.11
CA THR A 131 24.63 6.64 16.76
C THR A 131 25.20 5.74 15.67
N TRP A 132 26.23 6.24 14.97
CA TRP A 132 26.96 5.42 13.99
C TRP A 132 27.61 4.19 14.65
N ASP A 133 28.17 4.36 15.85
CA ASP A 133 28.77 3.28 16.60
C ASP A 133 27.74 2.18 16.96
N ASP A 134 26.52 2.55 17.26
CA ASP A 134 25.46 1.58 17.53
C ASP A 134 25.10 0.77 16.27
N ILE A 135 25.06 1.41 15.10
CA ILE A 135 24.90 0.72 13.82
C ILE A 135 26.06 -0.23 13.57
N CYS A 136 27.30 0.22 13.77
CA CYS A 136 28.48 -0.60 13.57
C CYS A 136 28.56 -1.83 14.50
N ARG A 137 28.00 -1.74 15.70
CA ARG A 137 27.97 -2.87 16.66
C ARG A 137 26.87 -3.89 16.39
N MET A 138 25.95 -3.61 15.47
CA MET A 138 24.93 -4.58 15.10
C MET A 138 25.57 -5.78 14.40
N LYS A 139 25.07 -6.96 14.71
CA LYS A 139 25.56 -8.19 14.09
C LYS A 139 24.74 -8.53 12.86
N VAL A 140 25.41 -8.74 11.75
CA VAL A 140 24.84 -9.17 10.47
C VAL A 140 25.37 -10.55 10.10
N PRO A 141 24.54 -11.47 9.58
CA PRO A 141 25.04 -12.71 9.02
C PRO A 141 25.73 -12.42 7.68
N VAL A 142 26.91 -12.97 7.47
CA VAL A 142 27.68 -12.81 6.23
C VAL A 142 28.00 -14.21 5.69
N PRO A 143 27.06 -14.86 5.01
CA PRO A 143 27.31 -16.13 4.33
C PRO A 143 28.23 -15.91 3.10
N PRO A 144 28.71 -16.98 2.45
CA PRO A 144 29.45 -16.85 1.19
C PRO A 144 28.71 -15.99 0.16
N LEU A 145 29.45 -15.24 -0.66
CA LEU A 145 28.87 -14.28 -1.61
C LEU A 145 27.85 -14.92 -2.57
N ASP A 146 28.13 -16.13 -3.05
CA ASP A 146 27.22 -16.87 -3.93
C ASP A 146 25.86 -17.12 -3.27
N GLU A 147 25.85 -17.47 -1.97
CA GLU A 147 24.61 -17.65 -1.21
C GLU A 147 23.88 -16.33 -1.02
N GLN A 148 24.59 -15.22 -0.78
CA GLN A 148 23.98 -13.88 -0.71
C GLN A 148 23.29 -13.52 -2.02
N ILE A 149 23.96 -13.75 -3.15
CA ILE A 149 23.43 -13.46 -4.49
C ILE A 149 22.18 -14.31 -4.77
N GLU A 150 22.18 -15.60 -4.44
CA GLU A 150 21.02 -16.48 -4.62
C GLU A 150 19.81 -15.99 -3.81
N ILE A 151 20.04 -15.56 -2.56
CA ILE A 151 19.01 -15.01 -1.69
C ILE A 151 18.43 -13.71 -2.29
N VAL A 152 19.29 -12.80 -2.74
CA VAL A 152 18.90 -11.53 -3.38
C VAL A 152 18.07 -11.80 -4.63
N GLN A 153 18.53 -12.68 -5.53
CA GLN A 153 17.79 -13.03 -6.74
C GLN A 153 16.41 -13.61 -6.44
N SER A 154 16.32 -14.47 -5.44
CA SER A 154 15.06 -15.06 -5.01
C SER A 154 14.09 -13.98 -4.48
N TYR A 155 14.58 -13.04 -3.70
CA TYR A 155 13.79 -11.92 -3.18
C TYR A 155 13.35 -10.96 -4.29
N GLN A 156 14.26 -10.60 -5.19
CA GLN A 156 13.98 -9.74 -6.34
C GLN A 156 12.91 -10.35 -7.25
N ALA A 157 13.02 -11.65 -7.57
CA ALA A 157 12.01 -12.34 -8.37
C ALA A 157 10.59 -12.24 -7.76
N ILE A 158 10.48 -12.30 -6.42
CA ILE A 158 9.21 -12.13 -5.73
C ILE A 158 8.72 -10.67 -5.82
N THR A 159 9.59 -9.71 -5.52
CA THR A 159 9.23 -8.28 -5.49
C THR A 159 8.89 -7.74 -6.88
N ASP A 160 9.63 -8.15 -7.91
CA ASP A 160 9.36 -7.79 -9.30
C ASP A 160 8.01 -8.35 -9.78
N ARG A 161 7.70 -9.59 -9.39
CA ARG A 161 6.39 -10.19 -9.70
C ARG A 161 5.25 -9.44 -9.01
N ILE A 162 5.44 -8.98 -7.76
CA ILE A 162 4.46 -8.13 -7.06
C ILE A 162 4.27 -6.81 -7.81
N ALA A 163 5.37 -6.15 -8.20
CA ALA A 163 5.32 -4.88 -8.92
C ALA A 163 4.60 -5.02 -10.26
N LEU A 164 4.93 -6.05 -11.04
CA LEU A 164 4.29 -6.33 -12.33
C LEU A 164 2.78 -6.58 -12.16
N LYS A 165 2.38 -7.34 -11.14
CA LYS A 165 0.96 -7.61 -10.90
C LYS A 165 0.18 -6.37 -10.47
N LYS A 166 0.78 -5.48 -9.69
CA LYS A 166 0.18 -4.17 -9.39
C LYS A 166 -0.01 -3.35 -10.65
N GLN A 167 1.00 -3.25 -11.49
CA GLN A 167 0.93 -2.54 -12.76
C GLN A 167 -0.14 -3.12 -13.70
N ILE A 168 -0.28 -4.44 -13.78
CA ILE A 168 -1.35 -5.09 -14.54
C ILE A 168 -2.72 -4.65 -13.98
N ASN A 169 -2.91 -4.64 -12.67
CA ASN A 169 -4.18 -4.23 -12.07
C ASN A 169 -4.49 -2.75 -12.33
N ASP A 170 -3.49 -1.88 -12.29
CA ASP A 170 -3.64 -0.45 -12.59
C ASP A 170 -4.07 -0.27 -14.06
N ASN A 171 -3.42 -0.96 -15.01
CA ASN A 171 -3.78 -0.93 -16.42
C ASN A 171 -5.20 -1.46 -16.68
N LEU A 172 -5.59 -2.56 -16.01
CA LEU A 172 -6.96 -3.11 -16.13
C LEU A 172 -8.01 -2.14 -15.55
N THR A 173 -7.69 -1.45 -14.45
CA THR A 173 -8.55 -0.41 -13.87
C THR A 173 -8.72 0.76 -14.85
N GLU A 174 -7.63 1.24 -15.44
CA GLU A 174 -7.64 2.31 -16.44
C GLU A 174 -8.44 1.91 -17.68
N GLN A 175 -8.29 0.68 -18.17
CA GLN A 175 -9.05 0.15 -19.29
C GLN A 175 -10.55 0.13 -18.99
N CYS A 176 -10.96 -0.38 -17.82
CA CYS A 176 -12.36 -0.35 -17.39
C CYS A 176 -12.91 1.07 -17.34
N GLY A 177 -12.14 2.02 -16.81
CA GLY A 177 -12.51 3.44 -16.75
C GLY A 177 -12.65 4.09 -18.13
N THR A 178 -11.69 3.83 -19.02
CA THR A 178 -11.71 4.35 -20.40
C THR A 178 -12.93 3.82 -21.16
N ASP A 179 -13.22 2.53 -21.08
CA ASP A 179 -14.36 1.93 -21.75
C ASP A 179 -15.70 2.38 -21.15
N TYR A 180 -15.74 2.65 -19.82
CA TYR A 180 -16.89 3.24 -19.16
C TYR A 180 -17.17 4.66 -19.67
N ILE A 181 -16.14 5.52 -19.76
CA ILE A 181 -16.26 6.88 -20.29
C ILE A 181 -16.70 6.84 -21.78
N ARG A 182 -16.14 5.93 -22.57
CA ARG A 182 -16.54 5.73 -23.97
C ARG A 182 -17.99 5.26 -24.08
N MET A 183 -18.44 4.35 -23.24
CA MET A 183 -19.82 3.89 -23.17
C MET A 183 -20.77 5.05 -22.88
N LEU A 184 -20.44 5.93 -21.92
CA LEU A 184 -21.25 7.11 -21.59
C LEU A 184 -21.26 8.14 -22.73
N ASN A 185 -20.30 8.12 -23.66
CA ASN A 185 -20.23 8.99 -24.84
C ASN A 185 -20.47 10.47 -24.56
N GLY A 186 -19.93 10.97 -23.43
CA GLY A 186 -20.09 12.36 -22.99
C GLY A 186 -21.35 12.67 -22.23
N TYR A 187 -22.31 11.77 -22.13
CA TYR A 187 -23.50 11.96 -21.29
C TYR A 187 -23.13 11.98 -19.80
N THR A 188 -23.77 12.89 -19.08
CA THR A 188 -23.54 13.13 -17.64
C THR A 188 -24.86 13.26 -16.92
N THR A 189 -24.85 13.36 -15.60
CA THR A 189 -26.03 13.60 -14.79
C THR A 189 -26.70 14.96 -15.06
N ASP A 190 -26.05 15.87 -15.76
CA ASP A 190 -26.58 17.17 -16.15
C ASP A 190 -27.19 17.14 -17.57
N SER A 191 -27.12 16.01 -18.28
CA SER A 191 -27.62 15.87 -19.64
C SER A 191 -29.15 15.86 -19.66
N THR A 192 -29.77 16.66 -20.54
CA THR A 192 -31.22 16.76 -20.68
C THR A 192 -31.78 15.91 -21.81
N ASP A 193 -30.93 15.51 -22.76
CA ASP A 193 -31.31 14.71 -23.92
C ASP A 193 -30.50 13.43 -23.93
N LEU A 194 -31.10 12.36 -23.39
CA LEU A 194 -30.48 11.05 -23.25
C LEU A 194 -30.97 10.12 -24.36
N PRO A 195 -30.15 9.14 -24.79
CA PRO A 195 -30.61 8.09 -25.72
C PRO A 195 -31.82 7.33 -25.20
N ASP A 196 -32.57 6.73 -26.11
CA ASP A 196 -33.70 5.88 -25.75
C ASP A 196 -33.31 4.77 -24.78
N GLY A 197 -34.11 4.61 -23.72
CA GLY A 197 -33.85 3.60 -22.69
C GLY A 197 -32.84 4.03 -21.60
N TRP A 198 -32.18 5.18 -21.77
CA TRP A 198 -31.27 5.73 -20.76
C TRP A 198 -32.02 6.61 -19.76
N SER A 199 -31.49 6.72 -18.57
CA SER A 199 -32.04 7.61 -17.53
C SER A 199 -30.97 8.19 -16.63
N ILE A 200 -31.30 9.32 -15.98
CA ILE A 200 -30.58 9.75 -14.79
C ILE A 200 -31.24 9.05 -13.61
N GLY A 201 -30.46 8.23 -12.94
CA GLY A 201 -30.87 7.53 -11.74
C GLY A 201 -29.89 7.75 -10.61
N SER A 202 -29.87 6.83 -9.68
CA SER A 202 -28.93 6.84 -8.56
C SER A 202 -28.24 5.46 -8.41
N ILE A 203 -27.19 5.39 -7.59
CA ILE A 203 -26.56 4.11 -7.23
C ILE A 203 -27.62 3.15 -6.67
N GLY A 204 -28.57 3.66 -5.87
CA GLY A 204 -29.67 2.89 -5.29
C GLY A 204 -30.61 2.26 -6.32
N ASN A 205 -30.70 2.82 -7.55
CA ASN A 205 -31.45 2.19 -8.64
C ASN A 205 -30.70 1.00 -9.25
N TYR A 206 -29.38 0.95 -9.14
CA TYR A 206 -28.57 -0.15 -9.63
C TYR A 206 -28.41 -1.28 -8.60
N CYS A 207 -28.13 -0.93 -7.33
CA CYS A 207 -27.95 -1.90 -6.24
C CYS A 207 -28.24 -1.26 -4.87
N ASP A 208 -28.62 -2.10 -3.90
CA ASP A 208 -28.77 -1.65 -2.50
C ASP A 208 -27.40 -1.48 -1.85
N VAL A 209 -27.31 -0.59 -0.87
CA VAL A 209 -26.12 -0.34 -0.06
C VAL A 209 -26.50 -0.35 1.40
N LYS A 210 -25.75 -1.08 2.23
CA LYS A 210 -25.97 -1.11 3.69
C LYS A 210 -24.64 -1.01 4.43
N SER A 211 -24.67 -0.30 5.57
CA SER A 211 -23.58 -0.30 6.55
C SER A 211 -23.46 -1.67 7.19
N GLY A 212 -22.23 -2.14 7.40
CA GLY A 212 -21.94 -3.41 8.04
C GLY A 212 -22.42 -3.49 9.50
N TYR A 213 -21.99 -4.51 10.21
CA TYR A 213 -22.47 -4.81 11.55
C TYR A 213 -21.62 -4.09 12.63
N ALA A 214 -22.30 -3.65 13.72
CA ALA A 214 -21.66 -2.99 14.87
C ALA A 214 -21.09 -4.03 15.85
N PHE A 215 -19.85 -4.46 15.65
CA PHE A 215 -19.18 -5.35 16.58
C PHE A 215 -18.81 -4.63 17.88
N LYS A 216 -19.01 -5.30 19.03
CA LYS A 216 -18.64 -4.75 20.34
C LYS A 216 -17.13 -4.84 20.56
N SER A 217 -16.56 -3.87 21.26
CA SER A 217 -15.11 -3.79 21.52
C SER A 217 -14.50 -5.03 22.21
N GLY A 218 -15.27 -5.69 23.08
CA GLY A 218 -14.82 -6.92 23.76
C GLY A 218 -14.94 -8.22 22.95
N TRP A 219 -15.27 -8.15 21.66
CA TRP A 219 -15.45 -9.34 20.80
C TRP A 219 -14.24 -9.65 19.93
N TRP A 220 -13.24 -8.75 19.92
CA TRP A 220 -12.04 -8.91 19.10
C TRP A 220 -11.16 -10.07 19.60
N THR A 221 -10.65 -10.84 18.65
CA THR A 221 -9.77 -11.99 18.88
C THR A 221 -8.66 -12.01 17.81
N ASP A 222 -7.58 -12.72 18.10
CA ASP A 222 -6.46 -12.85 17.14
C ASP A 222 -6.80 -13.81 15.99
N ASN A 223 -7.74 -14.73 16.19
CA ASN A 223 -8.11 -15.73 15.20
C ASN A 223 -9.62 -15.88 15.09
N GLY A 224 -10.12 -16.19 13.89
CA GLY A 224 -11.53 -16.39 13.65
C GLY A 224 -12.01 -15.83 12.31
N TYR A 225 -13.21 -15.29 12.31
CA TYR A 225 -13.80 -14.63 11.17
C TYR A 225 -13.25 -13.23 11.03
N LYS A 226 -12.66 -12.92 9.87
CA LYS A 226 -12.10 -11.61 9.59
C LYS A 226 -13.17 -10.54 9.51
N VAL A 227 -12.89 -9.38 10.07
CA VAL A 227 -13.80 -8.22 10.05
C VAL A 227 -13.15 -7.09 9.28
N ILE A 228 -13.71 -6.74 8.12
CA ILE A 228 -13.24 -5.61 7.32
C ILE A 228 -13.62 -4.30 8.00
N LYS A 229 -12.62 -3.50 8.32
CA LYS A 229 -12.71 -2.12 8.78
C LYS A 229 -12.25 -1.16 7.68
N ILE A 230 -12.48 0.12 7.85
CA ILE A 230 -12.07 1.16 6.87
C ILE A 230 -10.57 1.13 6.57
N ALA A 231 -9.73 0.81 7.55
CA ALA A 231 -8.28 0.71 7.39
C ALA A 231 -7.83 -0.45 6.48
N ASN A 232 -8.67 -1.48 6.34
CA ASN A 232 -8.38 -2.64 5.49
C ASN A 232 -8.69 -2.39 4.01
N ILE A 233 -9.32 -1.26 3.65
CA ILE A 233 -9.61 -0.90 2.25
C ILE A 233 -8.41 -0.14 1.70
N VAL A 234 -7.63 -0.78 0.84
CA VAL A 234 -6.38 -0.26 0.29
C VAL A 234 -6.24 -0.59 -1.20
N ASN A 235 -5.81 0.38 -2.00
CA ASN A 235 -5.48 0.18 -3.42
C ASN A 235 -6.57 -0.55 -4.23
N ASN A 236 -7.83 -0.14 -4.05
CA ASN A 236 -9.02 -0.74 -4.66
C ASN A 236 -9.24 -2.23 -4.33
N SER A 237 -8.58 -2.74 -3.31
CA SER A 237 -8.68 -4.10 -2.78
C SER A 237 -8.77 -4.10 -1.26
N LEU A 238 -8.57 -5.25 -0.63
CA LEU A 238 -8.62 -5.43 0.81
C LEU A 238 -7.30 -6.01 1.34
N ASP A 239 -6.77 -5.41 2.39
CA ASP A 239 -5.74 -6.03 3.21
C ASP A 239 -6.38 -6.99 4.22
N LEU A 240 -6.41 -8.27 3.85
CA LEU A 240 -7.01 -9.32 4.66
C LEU A 240 -6.09 -9.80 5.79
N ASP A 241 -4.80 -9.46 5.76
CA ASP A 241 -3.84 -9.94 6.76
C ASP A 241 -3.80 -9.02 8.00
N SER A 242 -4.18 -7.75 7.85
CA SER A 242 -4.30 -6.79 8.96
C SER A 242 -5.71 -6.74 9.60
N CYS A 243 -6.62 -7.65 9.22
CA CYS A 243 -7.97 -7.68 9.78
C CYS A 243 -7.98 -8.17 11.22
N ASP A 244 -8.71 -7.47 12.08
CA ASP A 244 -9.15 -8.06 13.35
C ASP A 244 -10.13 -9.20 13.10
N CYS A 245 -10.25 -10.10 14.05
CA CYS A 245 -11.13 -11.25 13.96
C CYS A 245 -12.19 -11.26 15.06
N VAL A 246 -13.25 -12.04 14.83
CA VAL A 246 -14.25 -12.38 15.84
C VAL A 246 -14.53 -13.89 15.81
N ILE A 247 -14.99 -14.45 16.91
CA ILE A 247 -15.41 -15.86 16.96
C ILE A 247 -16.70 -16.08 16.14
N ALA A 248 -16.96 -17.31 15.72
CA ALA A 248 -18.12 -17.68 14.92
C ALA A 248 -19.47 -17.21 15.52
N GLU A 249 -19.64 -17.32 16.85
CA GLU A 249 -20.85 -16.88 17.56
C GLU A 249 -21.17 -15.39 17.31
N HIS A 250 -20.14 -14.55 17.22
CA HIS A 250 -20.32 -13.12 16.97
C HIS A 250 -20.44 -12.81 15.47
N ALA A 251 -19.76 -13.56 14.62
CA ALA A 251 -19.86 -13.40 13.18
C ALA A 251 -21.27 -13.71 12.65
N VAL A 252 -21.93 -14.73 13.18
CA VAL A 252 -23.31 -15.11 12.80
C VAL A 252 -24.31 -13.98 13.05
N LYS A 253 -24.06 -13.08 14.03
CA LYS A 253 -24.92 -11.91 14.27
C LYS A 253 -24.86 -10.91 13.11
N ALA A 254 -23.81 -10.99 12.29
CA ALA A 254 -23.61 -10.20 11.07
C ALA A 254 -23.97 -10.98 9.78
N ASN A 255 -24.91 -11.93 9.85
CA ASN A 255 -25.22 -12.87 8.76
C ASN A 255 -25.47 -12.20 7.39
N ASN A 256 -26.09 -11.01 7.35
CA ASN A 256 -26.36 -10.24 6.13
C ASN A 256 -25.10 -9.55 5.57
N PHE A 257 -24.00 -9.53 6.33
CA PHE A 257 -22.78 -8.80 6.01
C PHE A 257 -21.58 -9.70 5.78
N PHE A 258 -21.81 -10.99 5.56
CA PHE A 258 -20.78 -11.85 4.97
C PHE A 258 -20.48 -11.36 3.57
N VAL A 259 -19.20 -11.41 3.21
CA VAL A 259 -18.72 -11.05 1.88
C VAL A 259 -18.09 -12.23 1.19
N LYS A 260 -18.16 -12.22 -0.13
CA LYS A 260 -17.53 -13.20 -1.03
C LYS A 260 -16.65 -12.48 -2.04
N SER A 261 -15.79 -13.24 -2.67
CA SER A 261 -14.96 -12.73 -3.76
C SER A 261 -15.79 -11.97 -4.79
N GLY A 262 -15.36 -10.76 -5.14
CA GLY A 262 -16.06 -9.87 -6.08
C GLY A 262 -17.08 -8.91 -5.46
N ASP A 263 -17.44 -9.04 -4.17
CA ASP A 263 -18.20 -7.99 -3.49
C ASP A 263 -17.41 -6.67 -3.47
N ILE A 264 -18.10 -5.55 -3.63
CA ILE A 264 -17.53 -4.20 -3.55
C ILE A 264 -17.90 -3.59 -2.21
N LEU A 265 -16.91 -3.00 -1.55
CA LEU A 265 -17.03 -2.32 -0.26
C LEU A 265 -16.58 -0.88 -0.38
N ILE A 266 -17.07 -0.01 0.51
CA ILE A 266 -16.70 1.41 0.56
C ILE A 266 -16.46 1.85 2.00
N ALA A 267 -15.39 2.60 2.24
CA ALA A 267 -15.15 3.26 3.52
C ALA A 267 -16.10 4.43 3.71
N MET A 268 -16.85 4.45 4.81
CA MET A 268 -17.91 5.44 5.04
C MET A 268 -17.48 6.56 5.99
N THR A 269 -16.34 6.44 6.66
CA THR A 269 -15.88 7.41 7.67
C THR A 269 -14.35 7.55 7.68
N GLY A 270 -13.85 8.64 8.27
CA GLY A 270 -12.43 8.85 8.52
C GLY A 270 -11.65 9.34 7.29
N ALA A 271 -10.32 9.33 7.37
CA ALA A 271 -9.43 9.81 6.31
C ALA A 271 -9.50 8.97 5.00
N THR A 272 -10.18 7.84 5.04
CA THR A 272 -10.37 6.94 3.89
C THR A 272 -11.80 6.98 3.33
N THR A 273 -12.62 7.90 3.78
CA THR A 273 -14.01 8.05 3.31
C THR A 273 -14.08 8.06 1.78
N GLY A 274 -14.99 7.26 1.23
CA GLY A 274 -15.18 7.11 -0.21
C GLY A 274 -14.22 6.15 -0.92
N LYS A 275 -13.14 5.68 -0.27
CA LYS A 275 -12.28 4.64 -0.85
C LYS A 275 -13.05 3.34 -0.98
N ILE A 276 -12.90 2.71 -2.12
CA ILE A 276 -13.55 1.43 -2.43
C ILE A 276 -12.55 0.29 -2.42
N GLY A 277 -13.04 -0.93 -2.24
CA GLY A 277 -12.26 -2.16 -2.38
C GLY A 277 -13.12 -3.30 -2.88
N ILE A 278 -12.55 -4.11 -3.79
CA ILE A 278 -13.14 -5.38 -4.22
C ILE A 278 -12.56 -6.48 -3.34
N VAL A 279 -13.42 -7.39 -2.88
CA VAL A 279 -12.98 -8.58 -2.17
C VAL A 279 -12.18 -9.47 -3.13
N PRO A 280 -10.89 -9.74 -2.86
CA PRO A 280 -10.05 -10.59 -3.71
C PRO A 280 -10.54 -12.05 -3.72
N LEU A 281 -9.92 -12.89 -4.55
CA LEU A 281 -10.20 -14.33 -4.49
C LEU A 281 -9.80 -14.87 -3.11
N THR A 282 -10.78 -15.41 -2.39
CA THR A 282 -10.59 -15.97 -1.05
C THR A 282 -11.70 -16.95 -0.70
N ASN A 283 -11.38 -17.94 0.13
CA ASN A 283 -12.34 -18.83 0.78
C ASN A 283 -12.46 -18.54 2.28
N GLU A 284 -11.80 -17.48 2.77
CA GLU A 284 -11.84 -17.11 4.17
C GLU A 284 -13.22 -16.54 4.52
N PRO A 285 -13.77 -16.85 5.69
CA PRO A 285 -15.02 -16.27 6.16
C PRO A 285 -14.77 -14.82 6.61
N ILE A 286 -15.43 -13.88 5.95
CA ILE A 286 -15.21 -12.44 6.14
C ILE A 286 -16.55 -11.76 6.37
N VAL A 287 -16.61 -10.84 7.34
CA VAL A 287 -17.75 -9.98 7.64
C VAL A 287 -17.34 -8.51 7.63
N VAL A 288 -18.31 -7.60 7.59
CA VAL A 288 -18.08 -6.17 7.39
C VAL A 288 -18.47 -5.37 8.64
N ASN A 289 -17.60 -4.46 9.07
CA ASN A 289 -17.84 -3.54 10.18
C ASN A 289 -18.78 -2.39 9.79
N GLN A 290 -19.51 -1.83 10.75
CA GLN A 290 -20.51 -0.76 10.60
C GLN A 290 -20.02 0.51 9.86
N ARG A 291 -18.70 0.77 9.82
CA ARG A 291 -18.13 1.94 9.13
C ARG A 291 -17.75 1.65 7.68
N VAL A 292 -18.09 0.45 7.22
CA VAL A 292 -17.87 0.02 5.84
C VAL A 292 -19.22 -0.30 5.21
N GLY A 293 -19.50 0.28 4.06
CA GLY A 293 -20.66 -0.01 3.25
C GLY A 293 -20.42 -1.23 2.35
N LYS A 294 -21.42 -2.09 2.24
CA LYS A 294 -21.46 -3.20 1.28
C LYS A 294 -22.48 -2.90 0.19
N PHE A 295 -22.07 -3.05 -1.08
CA PHE A 295 -22.96 -3.01 -2.23
C PHE A 295 -23.55 -4.40 -2.47
N PHE A 296 -24.87 -4.51 -2.54
CA PHE A 296 -25.59 -5.77 -2.70
C PHE A 296 -25.85 -6.05 -4.18
N LEU A 297 -24.96 -6.78 -4.82
CA LEU A 297 -24.99 -7.08 -6.25
C LEU A 297 -25.67 -8.43 -6.62
N GLY A 298 -26.31 -9.08 -5.64
CA GLY A 298 -26.96 -10.38 -5.82
C GLY A 298 -26.10 -11.57 -5.38
N GLU A 299 -26.50 -12.76 -5.83
CA GLU A 299 -25.82 -14.00 -5.44
C GLU A 299 -24.43 -14.14 -6.05
N ASN A 300 -24.24 -13.65 -7.25
CA ASN A 300 -22.96 -13.64 -7.97
C ASN A 300 -22.53 -12.19 -8.22
N PRO A 301 -21.85 -11.55 -7.24
CA PRO A 301 -21.56 -10.12 -7.33
C PRO A 301 -20.73 -9.73 -8.55
N ILE A 302 -19.86 -10.62 -9.05
CA ILE A 302 -18.98 -10.35 -10.19
C ILE A 302 -19.74 -10.06 -11.49
N GLU A 303 -20.99 -10.51 -11.61
CA GLU A 303 -21.79 -10.27 -12.82
C GLU A 303 -22.20 -8.81 -12.99
N LYS A 304 -22.34 -8.08 -11.89
CA LYS A 304 -22.73 -6.67 -11.86
C LYS A 304 -21.60 -5.73 -11.39
N ALA A 305 -20.54 -6.31 -10.87
CA ALA A 305 -19.44 -5.53 -10.29
C ALA A 305 -18.74 -4.61 -11.29
N PRO A 306 -18.49 -4.95 -12.57
CA PRO A 306 -17.71 -4.10 -13.47
C PRO A 306 -18.32 -2.72 -13.69
N PHE A 307 -19.62 -2.64 -13.96
CA PHE A 307 -20.31 -1.36 -14.15
C PHE A 307 -20.25 -0.52 -12.86
N LEU A 308 -20.57 -1.10 -11.72
CA LEU A 308 -20.53 -0.38 -10.44
C LEU A 308 -19.11 0.08 -10.11
N TYR A 309 -18.10 -0.78 -10.27
CA TYR A 309 -16.70 -0.45 -10.03
C TYR A 309 -16.25 0.76 -10.85
N SER A 310 -16.52 0.73 -12.15
CA SER A 310 -16.19 1.83 -13.06
C SER A 310 -16.97 3.11 -12.70
N THR A 311 -18.24 2.99 -12.33
CA THR A 311 -19.07 4.11 -11.88
C THR A 311 -18.49 4.77 -10.64
N LEU A 312 -18.10 3.99 -9.63
CA LEU A 312 -17.53 4.51 -8.36
C LEU A 312 -16.17 5.18 -8.53
N LEU A 313 -15.38 4.75 -9.51
CA LEU A 313 -14.09 5.37 -9.86
C LEU A 313 -14.23 6.55 -10.81
N TYR A 314 -15.38 6.72 -11.46
CA TYR A 314 -15.62 7.84 -12.35
C TYR A 314 -15.55 9.18 -11.62
N SER A 315 -14.78 10.13 -12.17
CA SER A 315 -14.36 11.35 -11.47
C SER A 315 -15.48 12.19 -10.86
N ARG A 316 -16.68 12.20 -11.45
CA ARG A 316 -17.84 12.92 -10.90
C ARG A 316 -18.43 12.21 -9.68
N VAL A 317 -18.60 10.90 -9.75
CA VAL A 317 -19.10 10.07 -8.65
C VAL A 317 -18.08 10.03 -7.52
N ALA A 318 -16.81 9.81 -7.86
CA ALA A 318 -15.73 9.80 -6.89
C ALA A 318 -15.66 11.10 -6.07
N ARG A 319 -15.84 12.27 -6.70
CA ARG A 319 -15.87 13.57 -5.99
C ARG A 319 -17.03 13.72 -5.01
N HIS A 320 -18.20 13.12 -5.28
CA HIS A 320 -19.31 13.10 -4.33
C HIS A 320 -19.04 12.19 -3.14
N LEU A 321 -18.35 11.08 -3.37
CA LEU A 321 -18.03 10.09 -2.33
C LEU A 321 -16.76 10.43 -1.55
N GLN A 322 -15.84 11.19 -2.15
CA GLN A 322 -14.60 11.65 -1.52
C GLN A 322 -14.61 13.18 -1.52
N PRO A 323 -15.27 13.84 -0.58
CA PRO A 323 -15.25 15.29 -0.51
C PRO A 323 -13.79 15.77 -0.36
N ASP A 324 -13.41 16.71 -1.22
CA ASP A 324 -12.08 17.31 -1.22
C ASP A 324 -11.75 17.78 0.20
N GLY A 325 -10.58 17.34 0.72
CA GLY A 325 -10.07 17.69 2.05
C GLY A 325 -9.68 19.18 2.21
N THR A 326 -10.45 20.09 1.63
CA THR A 326 -10.32 21.54 1.84
C THR A 326 -10.86 21.90 3.21
N ALA A 327 -9.90 22.01 4.10
CA ALA A 327 -9.91 22.81 5.33
C ALA A 327 -11.24 23.00 6.07
N GLY A 328 -11.45 22.26 7.16
CA GLY A 328 -12.21 22.73 8.31
C GLY A 328 -13.67 22.37 8.40
N SER A 329 -14.24 21.57 7.51
CA SER A 329 -15.54 20.93 7.76
C SER A 329 -15.36 19.64 8.56
N ALA A 330 -16.19 19.43 9.57
CA ALA A 330 -16.30 18.16 10.28
C ALA A 330 -16.36 17.04 9.22
N GLN A 331 -15.55 16.00 9.39
CA GLN A 331 -15.50 14.84 8.48
C GLN A 331 -16.92 14.35 8.23
N ASP A 332 -17.47 14.65 7.04
CA ASP A 332 -18.80 14.21 6.67
C ASP A 332 -18.77 12.68 6.56
N ASN A 333 -19.39 12.03 7.54
CA ASN A 333 -19.58 10.59 7.50
C ASN A 333 -20.61 10.29 6.40
N LEU A 334 -20.24 9.45 5.43
CA LEU A 334 -21.19 8.93 4.46
C LEU A 334 -22.14 7.96 5.15
N SER A 335 -23.44 8.13 4.94
CA SER A 335 -24.44 7.11 5.27
C SER A 335 -24.68 6.20 4.05
N ALA A 336 -25.25 5.02 4.26
CA ALA A 336 -25.68 4.16 3.17
C ALA A 336 -26.69 4.86 2.24
N ASP A 337 -27.55 5.72 2.79
CA ASP A 337 -28.51 6.48 2.02
C ASP A 337 -27.85 7.57 1.19
N ASN A 338 -26.86 8.31 1.75
CA ASN A 338 -26.08 9.27 0.96
C ASN A 338 -25.42 8.60 -0.25
N ILE A 339 -24.89 7.38 -0.09
CA ILE A 339 -24.27 6.64 -1.19
C ILE A 339 -25.32 6.22 -2.23
N LYS A 340 -26.48 5.72 -1.78
CA LYS A 340 -27.58 5.33 -2.68
C LYS A 340 -28.11 6.49 -3.50
N ASP A 341 -28.16 7.68 -2.91
CA ASP A 341 -28.71 8.88 -3.54
C ASP A 341 -27.77 9.54 -4.55
N VAL A 342 -26.50 9.09 -4.63
CA VAL A 342 -25.57 9.64 -5.62
C VAL A 342 -26.09 9.41 -7.03
N ALA A 343 -26.31 10.51 -7.74
CA ALA A 343 -26.82 10.49 -9.12
C ALA A 343 -25.81 9.88 -10.08
N ILE A 344 -26.28 9.01 -10.95
CA ILE A 344 -25.49 8.35 -12.02
C ILE A 344 -26.29 8.30 -13.31
N VAL A 345 -25.58 8.20 -14.43
CA VAL A 345 -26.19 7.86 -15.71
C VAL A 345 -26.41 6.35 -15.76
N LEU A 346 -27.61 5.94 -16.04
CA LEU A 346 -27.99 4.54 -16.24
C LEU A 346 -28.30 4.33 -17.72
N PRO A 347 -27.36 3.74 -18.50
CA PRO A 347 -27.66 3.25 -19.83
C PRO A 347 -28.76 2.17 -19.82
N ASP A 348 -29.27 1.81 -20.97
CA ASP A 348 -30.18 0.67 -21.07
C ASP A 348 -29.52 -0.62 -20.53
N ASN A 349 -30.36 -1.54 -20.03
CA ASN A 349 -29.86 -2.75 -19.36
C ASN A 349 -29.01 -3.62 -20.29
N SER A 350 -29.29 -3.64 -21.59
CA SER A 350 -28.55 -4.47 -22.54
C SER A 350 -27.11 -3.96 -22.72
N LEU A 351 -26.91 -2.65 -22.68
CA LEU A 351 -25.60 -2.03 -22.75
C LEU A 351 -24.81 -2.23 -21.45
N ILE A 352 -25.47 -2.08 -20.29
CA ILE A 352 -24.88 -2.38 -18.97
C ILE A 352 -24.44 -3.86 -18.90
N ASP A 353 -25.29 -4.79 -19.34
CA ASP A 353 -24.97 -6.22 -19.32
C ASP A 353 -23.82 -6.57 -20.28
N SER A 354 -23.79 -5.92 -21.46
CA SER A 354 -22.68 -6.07 -22.41
C SER A 354 -21.37 -5.56 -21.80
N PHE A 355 -21.38 -4.37 -21.17
CA PHE A 355 -20.23 -3.82 -20.47
C PHE A 355 -19.75 -4.73 -19.34
N ASN A 356 -20.67 -5.21 -18.50
CA ASN A 356 -20.34 -6.13 -17.44
C ASN A 356 -19.69 -7.39 -17.99
N LYS A 357 -20.29 -8.02 -19.00
CA LYS A 357 -19.77 -9.25 -19.63
C LYS A 357 -18.37 -9.06 -20.21
N GLN A 358 -18.11 -7.91 -20.82
CA GLN A 358 -16.79 -7.58 -21.38
C GLN A 358 -15.72 -7.46 -20.27
N HIS A 359 -16.06 -6.87 -19.10
CA HIS A 359 -15.10 -6.53 -18.06
C HIS A 359 -15.04 -7.54 -16.89
N ILE A 360 -15.92 -8.54 -16.82
CA ILE A 360 -15.79 -9.64 -15.85
C ILE A 360 -14.39 -10.30 -15.88
N PRO A 361 -13.78 -10.61 -17.05
CA PRO A 361 -12.42 -11.17 -17.08
C PRO A 361 -11.37 -10.24 -16.45
N HIS A 362 -11.50 -8.92 -16.65
CA HIS A 362 -10.58 -7.92 -16.06
C HIS A 362 -10.66 -7.96 -14.53
N LEU A 363 -11.86 -7.88 -13.95
CA LEU A 363 -12.03 -7.94 -12.51
C LEU A 363 -11.58 -9.28 -11.93
N LYS A 364 -11.87 -10.40 -12.59
CA LYS A 364 -11.38 -11.72 -12.17
C LYS A 364 -9.86 -11.79 -12.15
N MET A 365 -9.19 -11.21 -13.16
CA MET A 365 -7.73 -11.14 -13.21
C MET A 365 -7.19 -10.29 -12.06
N MET A 366 -7.78 -9.10 -11.81
CA MET A 366 -7.40 -8.23 -10.70
C MET A 366 -7.54 -8.94 -9.35
N MET A 367 -8.68 -9.61 -9.13
CA MET A 367 -8.92 -10.39 -7.90
C MET A 367 -7.91 -11.50 -7.69
N SER A 368 -7.55 -12.21 -8.76
CA SER A 368 -6.51 -13.25 -8.75
C SER A 368 -5.13 -12.65 -8.44
N ASN A 369 -4.80 -11.52 -9.08
CA ASN A 369 -3.53 -10.83 -8.83
C ASN A 369 -3.41 -10.36 -7.39
N TRP A 370 -4.47 -9.79 -6.78
CA TRP A 370 -4.44 -9.39 -5.37
C TRP A 370 -4.25 -10.58 -4.42
N ALA A 371 -4.91 -11.71 -4.69
CA ALA A 371 -4.70 -12.94 -3.91
C ALA A 371 -3.27 -13.46 -4.04
N GLU A 372 -2.69 -13.41 -5.23
CA GLU A 372 -1.30 -13.82 -5.46
C GLU A 372 -0.30 -12.84 -4.84
N ILE A 373 -0.51 -11.52 -4.95
CA ILE A 373 0.31 -10.49 -4.28
C ILE A 373 0.36 -10.75 -2.78
N ARG A 374 -0.78 -11.08 -2.17
CA ARG A 374 -0.84 -11.44 -0.75
C ARG A 374 0.05 -12.64 -0.42
N SER A 375 0.01 -13.67 -1.23
CA SER A 375 0.86 -14.86 -1.05
C SER A 375 2.35 -14.55 -1.24
N LEU A 376 2.68 -13.75 -2.27
CA LEU A 376 4.04 -13.30 -2.55
C LEU A 376 4.61 -12.44 -1.42
N ASN A 377 3.81 -11.52 -0.84
CA ASN A 377 4.24 -10.74 0.31
C ASN A 377 4.62 -11.64 1.50
N LYS A 378 3.82 -12.67 1.81
CA LYS A 378 4.16 -13.64 2.86
C LYS A 378 5.44 -14.42 2.56
N MET A 379 5.67 -14.78 1.30
CA MET A 379 6.93 -15.42 0.88
C MET A 379 8.12 -14.48 1.06
N ALA A 380 8.00 -13.21 0.68
CA ALA A 380 9.03 -12.19 0.87
C ALA A 380 9.35 -11.99 2.36
N GLU A 381 8.34 -11.86 3.21
CA GLU A 381 8.50 -11.75 4.66
C GLU A 381 9.19 -12.97 5.26
N THR A 382 8.78 -14.17 4.86
CA THR A 382 9.40 -15.42 5.31
C THR A 382 10.87 -15.47 4.90
N LEU A 383 11.20 -15.06 3.68
CA LEU A 383 12.58 -15.02 3.21
C LEU A 383 13.42 -14.04 4.04
N LEU A 384 12.90 -12.84 4.34
CA LEU A 384 13.57 -11.87 5.22
C LEU A 384 13.77 -12.42 6.65
N GLN A 385 12.80 -13.16 7.20
CA GLN A 385 12.91 -13.77 8.52
C GLN A 385 13.97 -14.86 8.55
N THR A 386 14.13 -15.65 7.49
CA THR A 386 15.15 -16.73 7.43
C THR A 386 16.58 -16.19 7.45
N LEU A 387 16.81 -14.92 7.10
CA LEU A 387 18.12 -14.27 7.27
C LEU A 387 18.53 -14.20 8.75
N SER A 388 17.61 -14.29 9.70
CA SER A 388 17.88 -14.28 11.15
C SER A 388 18.25 -15.64 11.73
N SER A 389 17.92 -16.71 11.05
CA SER A 389 18.05 -18.09 11.57
C SER A 389 19.29 -18.81 11.02
N ARG A 390 20.03 -18.19 10.14
CA ARG A 390 21.29 -18.68 9.57
C ARG A 390 22.48 -18.00 10.23
#